data_4f0a35461a0eee6c87dc5e6dc8340a59
#
_entry.id   4f0a35461a0eee6c87dc5e6dc8340a59
#
_cell.length_a   1.000
_cell.length_b   1.000
_cell.length_c   1.000
_cell.angle_alpha   90.00
_cell.angle_beta   90.00
_cell.angle_gamma   90.00
#
_symmetry.space_group_name_H-M   'P 1'
#
loop_
_entity.id
_entity.type
_entity.pdbx_description
1 polymer ?
#
loop_
_entity_poly.entity_id
_entity_poly.type
_entity_poly.pdbx_seq_one_letter_code
_entity_poly.pdbx_strand_id
1 'polypeptide(L)'
;MKIEVEGQEILVRNISYSQKLGLQGEFADVYRNGTDNVKQKDFNLLLGHTAEIAFNDPDNDLKNHEYEFQLKILTACMMNYLGLSDTEKKEDGG
;
A
#
# COMPACT_ATOMS: atom_id res chain seq x y z
N MET A 1 1.82 -1.10 -13.17
CA MET A 1 2.86 -0.41 -12.37
C MET A 1 3.68 -1.46 -11.62
N LYS A 2 4.95 -1.22 -11.50
CA LYS A 2 5.82 -2.12 -10.75
C LYS A 2 6.29 -1.45 -9.47
N ILE A 3 6.33 -2.22 -8.39
CA ILE A 3 6.96 -1.76 -7.15
C ILE A 3 8.04 -2.76 -6.77
N GLU A 4 9.00 -2.31 -5.99
CA GLU A 4 10.08 -3.18 -5.54
C GLU A 4 9.98 -3.35 -4.03
N VAL A 5 9.98 -4.61 -3.58
CA VAL A 5 9.90 -4.94 -2.16
C VAL A 5 11.00 -5.93 -1.87
N GLU A 6 11.99 -5.51 -1.10
CA GLU A 6 13.13 -6.35 -0.71
C GLU A 6 13.81 -7.00 -1.91
N GLY A 7 14.00 -6.20 -2.97
CA GLY A 7 14.68 -6.68 -4.16
C GLY A 7 13.81 -7.44 -5.14
N GLN A 8 12.56 -7.68 -4.83
CA GLN A 8 11.62 -8.35 -5.73
C GLN A 8 10.71 -7.34 -6.39
N GLU A 9 10.51 -7.50 -7.70
CA GLU A 9 9.57 -6.67 -8.43
C GLU A 9 8.18 -7.28 -8.31
N ILE A 10 7.23 -6.44 -7.92
CA ILE A 10 5.83 -6.86 -7.79
C ILE A 10 5.00 -6.03 -8.77
N LEU A 11 4.27 -6.72 -9.63
CA LEU A 11 3.40 -6.04 -10.58
C LEU A 11 2.06 -5.76 -9.94
N VAL A 12 1.66 -4.48 -9.93
CA VAL A 12 0.39 -4.07 -9.33
C VAL A 12 -0.34 -3.14 -10.30
N ARG A 13 -1.64 -2.98 -10.07
CA ARG A 13 -2.45 -2.10 -10.90
C ARG A 13 -2.19 -0.65 -10.55
N ASN A 14 -2.43 0.23 -11.52
CA ASN A 14 -2.40 1.67 -11.25
C ASN A 14 -3.64 2.04 -10.45
N ILE A 15 -3.51 3.11 -9.66
CA ILE A 15 -4.62 3.59 -8.87
C ILE A 15 -5.34 4.70 -9.66
N SER A 16 -6.66 4.69 -9.61
CA SER A 16 -7.45 5.75 -10.23
C SER A 16 -7.49 6.96 -9.31
N TYR A 17 -7.90 8.09 -9.86
CA TYR A 17 -8.02 9.31 -9.08
C TYR A 17 -8.97 9.16 -7.91
N SER A 18 -10.16 8.58 -8.18
CA SER A 18 -11.15 8.35 -7.13
C SER A 18 -10.65 7.43 -6.04
N GLN A 19 -9.97 6.35 -6.45
CA GLN A 19 -9.40 5.41 -5.49
C GLN A 19 -8.34 6.08 -4.64
N LYS A 20 -7.51 6.92 -5.23
CA LYS A 20 -6.47 7.63 -4.50
C LYS A 20 -7.06 8.55 -3.44
N LEU A 21 -8.09 9.30 -3.80
CA LEU A 21 -8.75 10.19 -2.85
C LEU A 21 -9.36 9.40 -1.69
N GLY A 22 -10.00 8.28 -2.00
CA GLY A 22 -10.55 7.42 -0.96
C GLY A 22 -9.48 6.86 -0.04
N LEU A 23 -8.38 6.41 -0.63
CA LEU A 23 -7.28 5.85 0.15
C LEU A 23 -6.62 6.91 1.03
N GLN A 24 -6.44 8.13 0.51
CA GLN A 24 -5.89 9.23 1.30
C GLN A 24 -6.78 9.56 2.49
N GLY A 25 -8.09 9.57 2.27
CA GLY A 25 -9.04 9.84 3.35
C GLY A 25 -8.99 8.78 4.43
N GLU A 26 -8.93 7.52 4.03
CA GLU A 26 -8.86 6.42 4.97
C GLU A 26 -7.54 6.44 5.74
N PHE A 27 -6.44 6.70 5.04
CA PHE A 27 -5.13 6.81 5.67
C PHE A 27 -5.14 7.91 6.74
N ALA A 28 -5.67 9.07 6.39
CA ALA A 28 -5.75 10.19 7.32
C ALA A 28 -6.58 9.84 8.55
N ASP A 29 -7.66 9.08 8.34
CA ASP A 29 -8.52 8.69 9.45
C ASP A 29 -7.82 7.70 10.39
N VAL A 30 -7.10 6.73 9.82
CA VAL A 30 -6.37 5.73 10.60
C VAL A 30 -5.29 6.39 11.46
N TYR A 31 -4.62 7.41 10.92
CA TYR A 31 -3.51 8.07 11.61
C TYR A 31 -3.92 9.38 12.27
N ARG A 32 -5.21 9.61 12.44
CA ARG A 32 -5.73 10.86 12.98
C ARG A 32 -5.14 11.20 14.36
N ASN A 33 -4.89 10.21 15.18
CA ASN A 33 -4.38 10.40 16.55
C ASN A 33 -2.88 10.13 16.66
N GLY A 34 -2.16 10.19 15.53
CA GLY A 34 -0.73 9.96 15.50
C GLY A 34 -0.38 8.50 15.32
N THR A 35 0.90 8.24 15.01
CA THR A 35 1.35 6.89 14.70
C THR A 35 1.33 5.96 15.91
N ASP A 36 1.39 6.51 17.11
CA ASP A 36 1.41 5.69 18.33
C ASP A 36 0.03 5.18 18.74
N ASN A 37 -1.01 5.71 18.10
CA ASN A 37 -2.37 5.39 18.47
C ASN A 37 -3.16 4.74 17.34
N VAL A 38 -2.46 4.10 16.41
CA VAL A 38 -3.09 3.38 15.31
C VAL A 38 -3.67 2.06 15.81
N LYS A 39 -4.95 1.86 15.53
CA LYS A 39 -5.60 0.60 15.90
C LYS A 39 -5.29 -0.45 14.84
N GLN A 40 -4.91 -1.63 15.29
CA GLN A 40 -4.54 -2.71 14.38
C GLN A 40 -5.69 -3.06 13.42
N LYS A 41 -6.91 -3.05 13.93
CA LYS A 41 -8.06 -3.35 13.10
C LYS A 41 -8.21 -2.36 11.96
N ASP A 42 -8.06 -1.08 12.25
CA ASP A 42 -8.20 -0.03 11.25
C ASP A 42 -7.08 -0.09 10.23
N PHE A 43 -5.86 -0.38 10.69
CA PHE A 43 -4.74 -0.52 9.79
C PHE A 43 -4.91 -1.73 8.87
N ASN A 44 -5.42 -2.83 9.40
CA ASN A 44 -5.67 -4.02 8.59
C ASN A 44 -6.72 -3.77 7.51
N LEU A 45 -7.76 -3.00 7.83
CA LEU A 45 -8.76 -2.62 6.84
C LEU A 45 -8.14 -1.76 5.73
N LEU A 46 -7.27 -0.84 6.12
CA LEU A 46 -6.58 0.01 5.16
C LEU A 46 -5.74 -0.84 4.20
N LEU A 47 -5.00 -1.81 4.73
CA LEU A 47 -4.22 -2.71 3.89
C LEU A 47 -5.10 -3.57 3.00
N GLY A 48 -6.24 -4.01 3.51
CA GLY A 48 -7.19 -4.79 2.73
C GLY A 48 -7.73 -4.01 1.53
N HIS A 49 -8.07 -2.76 1.76
CA HIS A 49 -8.53 -1.89 0.67
C HIS A 49 -7.42 -1.63 -0.33
N THR A 50 -6.19 -1.48 0.16
CA THR A 50 -5.04 -1.32 -0.72
C THR A 50 -4.86 -2.55 -1.60
N ALA A 51 -5.02 -3.74 -1.03
CA ALA A 51 -4.89 -4.99 -1.78
C ALA A 51 -5.93 -5.07 -2.90
N GLU A 52 -7.17 -4.65 -2.63
CA GLU A 52 -8.21 -4.66 -3.64
C GLU A 52 -7.92 -3.71 -4.79
N ILE A 53 -7.24 -2.62 -4.50
CA ILE A 53 -6.82 -1.70 -5.55
C ILE A 53 -5.66 -2.29 -6.36
N ALA A 54 -4.69 -2.85 -5.67
CA ALA A 54 -3.44 -3.29 -6.29
C ALA A 54 -3.57 -4.57 -7.11
N PHE A 55 -4.44 -5.47 -6.69
CA PHE A 55 -4.53 -6.81 -7.29
C PHE A 55 -5.95 -7.12 -7.71
N ASN A 56 -6.08 -7.75 -8.85
CA ASN A 56 -7.39 -8.19 -9.35
C ASN A 56 -7.98 -9.28 -8.46
N ASP A 57 -7.14 -10.15 -7.95
CA ASP A 57 -7.54 -11.25 -7.07
C ASP A 57 -6.48 -11.39 -5.97
N PRO A 58 -6.57 -10.55 -4.92
CA PRO A 58 -5.51 -10.52 -3.91
C PRO A 58 -5.21 -11.87 -3.27
N ASP A 59 -6.25 -12.66 -3.00
CA ASP A 59 -6.05 -13.95 -2.37
C ASP A 59 -5.20 -14.87 -3.22
N ASN A 60 -5.47 -14.89 -4.52
CA ASN A 60 -4.72 -15.72 -5.44
C ASN A 60 -3.34 -15.13 -5.75
N ASP A 61 -3.29 -13.81 -5.92
CA ASP A 61 -2.06 -13.14 -6.33
C ASP A 61 -1.01 -13.14 -5.24
N LEU A 62 -1.43 -13.17 -3.98
CA LEU A 62 -0.52 -13.12 -2.85
C LEU A 62 -0.25 -14.48 -2.19
N LYS A 63 -0.94 -15.52 -2.62
CA LYS A 63 -0.93 -16.80 -1.91
C LYS A 63 0.46 -17.46 -1.84
N ASN A 64 1.34 -17.14 -2.78
CA ASN A 64 2.67 -17.75 -2.83
C ASN A 64 3.70 -17.03 -1.97
N HIS A 65 3.29 -15.97 -1.29
CA HIS A 65 4.17 -15.20 -0.41
C HIS A 65 3.81 -15.48 1.03
N GLU A 66 4.82 -15.47 1.90
CA GLU A 66 4.55 -15.59 3.32
C GLU A 66 3.79 -14.37 3.81
N TYR A 67 3.04 -14.55 4.88
CA TYR A 67 2.18 -13.49 5.40
C TYR A 67 2.95 -12.20 5.68
N GLU A 68 4.12 -12.31 6.30
CA GLU A 68 4.92 -11.11 6.59
C GLU A 68 5.30 -10.37 5.32
N PHE A 69 5.63 -11.12 4.26
CA PHE A 69 5.99 -10.49 3.00
C PHE A 69 4.76 -9.88 2.32
N GLN A 70 3.61 -10.53 2.46
CA GLN A 70 2.35 -9.96 1.96
C GLN A 70 2.09 -8.60 2.59
N LEU A 71 2.31 -8.46 3.89
CA LEU A 71 2.13 -7.19 4.57
C LEU A 71 3.11 -6.14 4.06
N LYS A 72 4.34 -6.53 3.77
CA LYS A 72 5.32 -5.62 3.20
C LYS A 72 4.92 -5.15 1.82
N ILE A 73 4.39 -6.06 0.99
CA ILE A 73 3.90 -5.71 -0.33
C ILE A 73 2.78 -4.68 -0.22
N LEU A 74 1.80 -4.94 0.64
CA LEU A 74 0.65 -4.06 0.77
C LEU A 74 1.04 -2.70 1.33
N THR A 75 1.95 -2.68 2.30
CA THR A 75 2.44 -1.42 2.84
C THR A 75 3.16 -0.61 1.75
N ALA A 76 3.99 -1.28 0.95
CA ALA A 76 4.70 -0.61 -0.13
C ALA A 76 3.73 -0.07 -1.18
N CYS A 77 2.69 -0.83 -1.52
CA CYS A 77 1.66 -0.37 -2.45
C CYS A 77 0.98 0.89 -1.92
N MET A 78 0.59 0.86 -0.65
CA MET A 78 -0.08 1.99 -0.02
C MET A 78 0.81 3.23 -0.07
N MET A 79 2.07 3.09 0.31
CA MET A 79 2.99 4.22 0.31
C MET A 79 3.19 4.78 -1.09
N ASN A 80 3.29 3.91 -2.09
CA ASN A 80 3.41 4.36 -3.48
C ASN A 80 2.16 5.09 -3.94
N TYR A 81 1.00 4.54 -3.66
CA TYR A 81 -0.26 5.16 -4.08
C TYR A 81 -0.47 6.51 -3.44
N LEU A 82 0.00 6.68 -2.20
CA LEU A 82 -0.16 7.94 -1.48
C LEU A 82 0.97 8.93 -1.75
N GLY A 83 1.98 8.52 -2.52
CA GLY A 83 3.10 9.38 -2.82
C GLY A 83 4.06 9.56 -1.66
N LEU A 84 4.11 8.59 -0.76
CA LEU A 84 4.96 8.63 0.42
C LEU A 84 6.22 7.78 0.29
N SER A 85 6.44 7.21 -0.89
CA SER A 85 7.56 6.32 -1.13
C SER A 85 8.87 7.08 -1.23
N ASP A 86 9.91 6.57 -0.57
CA ASP A 86 11.25 7.15 -0.65
C ASP A 86 11.83 7.05 -2.04
N THR A 87 11.45 6.04 -2.79
CA THR A 87 11.90 5.87 -4.16
C THR A 87 11.56 7.08 -5.00
N GLU A 88 10.35 7.57 -4.81
CA GLU A 88 9.89 8.75 -5.51
C GLU A 88 10.74 9.96 -5.22
N LYS A 89 11.14 10.13 -3.96
CA LYS A 89 11.99 11.24 -3.58
C LYS A 89 13.34 11.20 -4.25
N LYS A 90 13.91 10.01 -4.37
CA LYS A 90 15.21 9.85 -5.01
C LYS A 90 15.17 10.25 -6.46
N GLU A 91 14.11 9.91 -7.13
CA GLU A 91 13.95 10.28 -8.53
C GLU A 91 13.84 11.78 -8.68
N ASP A 92 13.11 12.39 -7.79
CA ASP A 92 12.94 13.84 -7.83
C ASP A 92 14.25 14.55 -7.59
N GLY A 93 15.09 13.99 -6.73
CA GLY A 93 16.37 14.58 -6.43
C GLY A 93 17.38 14.45 -7.54
N GLY A 94 17.07 13.56 -8.48
CA GLY A 94 17.95 13.32 -9.62
C GLY A 94 17.96 14.47 -10.61
#